data_e1b90e456aead7b5cfb96ab15e14dc57
#
_entry.id   e1b90e456aead7b5cfb96ab15e14dc57
#
_cell.length_a   1.000
_cell.length_b   1.000
_cell.length_c   1.000
_cell.angle_alpha   90.00
_cell.angle_beta   90.00
_cell.angle_gamma   90.00
#
_symmetry.space_group_name_H-M   'P 1'
#
loop_
_entity.id
_entity.type
_entity.pdbx_description
1 polymer ?
#
loop_
_entity_poly.entity_id
_entity_poly.type
_entity_poly.pdbx_seq_one_letter_code
_entity_poly.pdbx_strand_id
1 'polypeptide(L)'
;MTQRSVPLPVHQTPTAPPPPGDAPPPPAPPAPPARHDWAWLRKQAGFAAWSAAYLLRHRLPPPFYYYFGGIGDVFLMTAVLREQALRGQAPALVMTDWGDLFDHNPDVRGLLPVEVRLPPLLARLGRPAFHPYYALDYDPVHDRHPAPPYPIIARMCEVCGVSGPVSIRPYLFLTEAEKQNGLRVPRQVAIMSSGMSAHPPFLNKQWFPDRYQAVVTALQGTYDFVQLGSPADPLLKGALDLRGRTSRRESAAILSRSLAFVGQVGFLMHVARAVECPSVIIYGGREHPSQSGYVCNENLYSPVPCAPCWQQNRCDFGRMCLDSITVPHVIDALHRQVALAGTALPTETYTLAPA
;
A
#
# COMPACT_ATOMS: atom_id res chain seq x y z
N MET A 1 4.89 71.77 -11.71
CA MET A 1 5.09 70.37 -12.14
C MET A 1 4.25 69.49 -11.20
N THR A 2 3.04 69.19 -11.64
CA THR A 2 2.02 68.42 -10.86
C THR A 2 2.18 66.93 -11.21
N GLN A 3 2.57 66.12 -10.23
CA GLN A 3 2.58 64.64 -10.35
C GLN A 3 1.15 64.12 -10.36
N ARG A 4 0.76 63.44 -11.44
CA ARG A 4 -0.47 62.65 -11.53
C ARG A 4 -0.25 61.31 -10.85
N SER A 5 -0.97 61.02 -9.80
CA SER A 5 -1.08 59.72 -9.17
C SER A 5 -1.87 58.77 -10.06
N VAL A 6 -1.27 57.63 -10.41
CA VAL A 6 -1.92 56.48 -11.10
C VAL A 6 -2.62 55.61 -10.03
N PRO A 7 -3.91 55.28 -10.18
CA PRO A 7 -4.58 54.42 -9.24
C PRO A 7 -4.13 52.97 -9.42
N LEU A 8 -3.88 52.27 -8.30
CA LEU A 8 -3.57 50.85 -8.25
C LEU A 8 -4.83 50.01 -8.64
N PRO A 9 -4.65 48.87 -9.31
CA PRO A 9 -5.76 48.00 -9.67
C PRO A 9 -6.42 47.40 -8.43
N VAL A 10 -7.73 47.47 -8.41
CA VAL A 10 -8.57 46.84 -7.38
C VAL A 10 -8.45 45.32 -7.51
N HIS A 11 -7.93 44.68 -6.49
CA HIS A 11 -7.97 43.25 -6.35
C HIS A 11 -9.43 42.76 -6.29
N GLN A 12 -9.87 42.09 -7.34
CA GLN A 12 -11.14 41.35 -7.30
C GLN A 12 -10.96 40.18 -6.35
N THR A 13 -11.76 40.14 -5.30
CA THR A 13 -11.91 38.99 -4.41
C THR A 13 -12.32 37.75 -5.24
N PRO A 14 -11.66 36.60 -5.11
CA PRO A 14 -12.11 35.40 -5.79
C PRO A 14 -13.52 35.03 -5.31
N THR A 15 -14.45 34.90 -6.24
CA THR A 15 -15.79 34.36 -5.96
C THR A 15 -15.61 32.93 -5.43
N ALA A 16 -16.29 32.63 -4.31
CA ALA A 16 -16.31 31.31 -3.73
C ALA A 16 -16.78 30.28 -4.78
N PRO A 17 -16.17 29.09 -4.86
CA PRO A 17 -16.66 28.04 -5.74
C PRO A 17 -18.10 27.66 -5.37
N PRO A 18 -18.94 27.27 -6.36
CA PRO A 18 -20.29 26.81 -6.07
C PRO A 18 -20.25 25.60 -5.11
N PRO A 19 -21.29 25.42 -4.28
CA PRO A 19 -21.37 24.28 -3.39
C PRO A 19 -21.29 22.99 -4.20
N PRO A 20 -20.64 21.93 -3.68
CA PRO A 20 -20.57 20.63 -4.36
C PRO A 20 -21.99 20.15 -4.61
N GLY A 21 -22.33 19.98 -5.89
CA GLY A 21 -23.58 19.31 -6.27
C GLY A 21 -23.62 17.92 -5.63
N ASP A 22 -24.82 17.50 -5.23
CA ASP A 22 -25.07 16.20 -4.62
C ASP A 22 -24.35 15.10 -5.40
N ALA A 23 -23.32 14.52 -4.80
CA ALA A 23 -22.66 13.35 -5.35
C ALA A 23 -23.71 12.23 -5.46
N PRO A 24 -23.79 11.49 -6.59
CA PRO A 24 -24.71 10.37 -6.67
C PRO A 24 -24.44 9.41 -5.51
N PRO A 25 -25.48 8.83 -4.89
CA PRO A 25 -25.31 7.87 -3.82
C PRO A 25 -24.39 6.73 -4.28
N PRO A 26 -23.56 6.16 -3.39
CA PRO A 26 -22.71 5.03 -3.75
C PRO A 26 -23.58 3.92 -4.35
N PRO A 27 -23.07 3.17 -5.35
CA PRO A 27 -23.83 2.09 -5.94
C PRO A 27 -24.29 1.13 -4.83
N ALA A 28 -25.57 0.76 -4.89
CA ALA A 28 -26.13 -0.20 -3.93
C ALA A 28 -25.27 -1.47 -3.93
N PRO A 29 -25.05 -2.10 -2.77
CA PRO A 29 -24.32 -3.36 -2.71
C PRO A 29 -25.00 -4.35 -3.66
N PRO A 30 -24.24 -5.20 -4.36
CA PRO A 30 -24.81 -6.17 -5.31
C PRO A 30 -25.89 -6.99 -4.59
N ALA A 31 -27.04 -7.14 -5.26
CA ALA A 31 -28.14 -7.92 -4.74
C ALA A 31 -27.63 -9.33 -4.38
N PRO A 32 -28.08 -9.90 -3.26
CA PRO A 32 -27.70 -11.26 -2.91
C PRO A 32 -28.04 -12.20 -4.07
N PRO A 33 -27.14 -13.14 -4.42
CA PRO A 33 -27.39 -14.06 -5.54
C PRO A 33 -28.72 -14.75 -5.36
N ALA A 34 -29.46 -14.92 -6.46
CA ALA A 34 -30.74 -15.58 -6.46
C ALA A 34 -30.62 -16.97 -5.78
N ARG A 35 -31.62 -17.36 -4.99
CA ARG A 35 -31.59 -18.52 -4.06
C ARG A 35 -31.30 -19.88 -4.73
N HIS A 36 -30.94 -19.93 -6.01
CA HIS A 36 -30.77 -21.17 -6.80
C HIS A 36 -29.43 -21.21 -7.59
N ASP A 37 -28.37 -20.51 -7.15
CA ASP A 37 -27.05 -20.68 -7.76
C ASP A 37 -26.39 -21.97 -7.25
N TRP A 38 -26.49 -23.03 -8.07
CA TRP A 38 -25.87 -24.33 -7.80
C TRP A 38 -24.34 -24.25 -7.69
N ALA A 39 -23.69 -23.27 -8.29
CA ALA A 39 -22.26 -23.06 -8.16
C ALA A 39 -21.92 -22.55 -6.75
N TRP A 40 -22.74 -21.64 -6.22
CA TRP A 40 -22.62 -21.16 -4.85
C TRP A 40 -22.84 -22.30 -3.84
N LEU A 41 -23.90 -23.12 -4.02
CA LEU A 41 -24.19 -24.26 -3.15
C LEU A 41 -23.05 -25.30 -3.13
N ARG A 42 -22.45 -25.61 -4.30
CA ARG A 42 -21.28 -26.51 -4.39
C ARG A 42 -20.07 -25.93 -3.66
N LYS A 43 -19.80 -24.63 -3.78
CA LYS A 43 -18.72 -23.95 -3.03
C LYS A 43 -18.95 -24.05 -1.52
N GLN A 44 -20.19 -23.81 -1.05
CA GLN A 44 -20.56 -23.94 0.37
C GLN A 44 -20.41 -25.38 0.88
N ALA A 45 -20.89 -26.35 0.12
CA ALA A 45 -20.78 -27.78 0.46
C ALA A 45 -19.30 -28.22 0.47
N GLY A 46 -18.50 -27.82 -0.51
CA GLY A 46 -17.07 -28.10 -0.56
C GLY A 46 -16.32 -27.51 0.63
N PHE A 47 -16.65 -26.27 0.99
CA PHE A 47 -16.06 -25.63 2.17
C PHE A 47 -16.49 -26.31 3.48
N ALA A 48 -17.76 -26.68 3.62
CA ALA A 48 -18.27 -27.40 4.80
C ALA A 48 -17.59 -28.77 4.96
N ALA A 49 -17.46 -29.53 3.87
CA ALA A 49 -16.77 -30.82 3.87
C ALA A 49 -15.27 -30.65 4.23
N TRP A 50 -14.61 -29.66 3.64
CA TRP A 50 -13.22 -29.36 3.96
C TRP A 50 -13.05 -28.92 5.43
N SER A 51 -13.92 -28.06 5.95
CA SER A 51 -13.90 -27.62 7.35
C SER A 51 -14.09 -28.77 8.30
N ALA A 52 -15.03 -29.69 7.99
CA ALA A 52 -15.26 -30.90 8.76
C ALA A 52 -14.03 -31.83 8.77
N ALA A 53 -13.41 -32.05 7.60
CA ALA A 53 -12.19 -32.85 7.49
C ALA A 53 -11.02 -32.20 8.26
N TYR A 54 -10.90 -30.89 8.21
CA TYR A 54 -9.89 -30.14 8.96
C TYR A 54 -10.11 -30.29 10.48
N LEU A 55 -11.37 -30.10 10.96
CA LEU A 55 -11.73 -30.24 12.36
C LEU A 55 -11.45 -31.67 12.88
N LEU A 56 -11.77 -32.69 12.09
CA LEU A 56 -11.49 -34.09 12.43
C LEU A 56 -9.99 -34.35 12.57
N ARG A 57 -9.17 -33.75 11.70
CA ARG A 57 -7.72 -33.93 11.70
C ARG A 57 -7.01 -33.11 12.78
N HIS A 58 -7.45 -31.88 13.04
CA HIS A 58 -6.71 -30.93 13.88
C HIS A 58 -7.42 -30.58 15.18
N ARG A 59 -8.65 -31.09 15.40
CA ARG A 59 -9.54 -30.83 16.55
C ARG A 59 -9.89 -29.36 16.80
N LEU A 60 -9.43 -28.46 15.94
CA LEU A 60 -9.64 -27.01 15.99
C LEU A 60 -9.89 -26.47 14.59
N PRO A 61 -10.78 -25.47 14.40
CA PRO A 61 -10.91 -24.79 13.12
C PRO A 61 -9.61 -24.04 12.78
N PRO A 62 -9.27 -23.87 11.46
CA PRO A 62 -8.12 -23.08 11.05
C PRO A 62 -8.29 -21.62 11.47
N PRO A 63 -7.19 -20.87 11.71
CA PRO A 63 -7.27 -19.43 11.86
C PRO A 63 -7.80 -18.81 10.57
N PHE A 64 -8.68 -17.81 10.70
CA PHE A 64 -9.33 -17.16 9.60
C PHE A 64 -9.09 -15.65 9.64
N TYR A 65 -8.65 -15.10 8.51
CA TYR A 65 -8.40 -13.67 8.34
C TYR A 65 -9.20 -13.14 7.16
N TYR A 66 -9.79 -11.98 7.31
CA TYR A 66 -10.47 -11.28 6.22
C TYR A 66 -10.09 -9.82 6.20
N TYR A 67 -9.90 -9.26 5.00
CA TYR A 67 -9.66 -7.84 4.82
C TYR A 67 -10.13 -7.41 3.44
N PHE A 68 -11.07 -6.47 3.43
CA PHE A 68 -11.60 -5.82 2.25
C PHE A 68 -11.27 -4.33 2.35
N GLY A 69 -10.36 -3.86 1.56
CA GLY A 69 -9.88 -2.48 1.65
C GLY A 69 -8.80 -2.14 0.65
N GLY A 70 -8.05 -1.11 0.95
CA GLY A 70 -6.92 -0.69 0.14
C GLY A 70 -5.91 -1.82 -0.05
N ILE A 71 -5.47 -2.02 -1.28
CA ILE A 71 -4.56 -3.12 -1.64
C ILE A 71 -3.29 -3.11 -0.79
N GLY A 72 -2.77 -1.92 -0.41
CA GLY A 72 -1.60 -1.79 0.46
C GLY A 72 -1.84 -2.38 1.84
N ASP A 73 -2.98 -2.04 2.44
CA ASP A 73 -3.34 -2.49 3.78
C ASP A 73 -3.59 -4.01 3.81
N VAL A 74 -4.30 -4.53 2.79
CA VAL A 74 -4.50 -5.98 2.64
C VAL A 74 -3.15 -6.69 2.50
N PHE A 75 -2.22 -6.13 1.74
CA PHE A 75 -0.91 -6.73 1.57
C PHE A 75 -0.10 -6.78 2.88
N LEU A 76 -0.22 -5.79 3.76
CA LEU A 76 0.41 -5.78 5.08
C LEU A 76 -0.08 -6.93 5.98
N MET A 77 -1.25 -7.51 5.74
CA MET A 77 -1.72 -8.71 6.46
C MET A 77 -0.74 -9.89 6.32
N THR A 78 0.07 -9.95 5.26
CA THR A 78 1.10 -10.99 5.10
C THR A 78 2.13 -10.98 6.23
N ALA A 79 2.43 -9.81 6.81
CA ALA A 79 3.28 -9.70 8.00
C ALA A 79 2.61 -10.32 9.23
N VAL A 80 1.32 -10.05 9.43
CA VAL A 80 0.54 -10.63 10.54
C VAL A 80 0.53 -12.16 10.45
N LEU A 81 0.28 -12.71 9.28
CA LEU A 81 0.26 -14.15 9.04
C LEU A 81 1.63 -14.78 9.34
N ARG A 82 2.73 -14.15 8.91
CA ARG A 82 4.09 -14.60 9.22
C ARG A 82 4.37 -14.58 10.72
N GLU A 83 4.00 -13.53 11.41
CA GLU A 83 4.22 -13.41 12.86
C GLU A 83 3.41 -14.44 13.65
N GLN A 84 2.21 -14.77 13.20
CA GLN A 84 1.40 -15.82 13.78
C GLN A 84 2.00 -17.22 13.51
N ALA A 85 2.49 -17.48 12.30
CA ALA A 85 3.13 -18.74 11.95
C ALA A 85 4.43 -18.96 12.75
N LEU A 86 5.24 -17.91 12.97
CA LEU A 86 6.44 -17.96 13.81
C LEU A 86 6.12 -18.30 15.28
N ARG A 87 4.89 -18.05 15.74
CA ARG A 87 4.39 -18.40 17.09
C ARG A 87 3.67 -19.76 17.11
N GLY A 88 3.82 -20.56 16.06
CA GLY A 88 3.29 -21.92 15.97
C GLY A 88 1.81 -22.02 15.59
N GLN A 89 1.19 -20.93 15.11
CA GLN A 89 -0.15 -21.02 14.55
C GLN A 89 -0.13 -21.76 13.19
N ALA A 90 -1.15 -22.58 12.97
CA ALA A 90 -1.34 -23.26 11.70
C ALA A 90 -1.57 -22.25 10.56
N PRO A 91 -1.20 -22.58 9.28
CA PRO A 91 -1.47 -21.72 8.14
C PRO A 91 -2.96 -21.34 8.06
N ALA A 92 -3.20 -20.07 7.74
CA ALA A 92 -4.49 -19.42 7.82
C ALA A 92 -5.33 -19.61 6.55
N LEU A 93 -6.66 -19.51 6.72
CA LEU A 93 -7.58 -19.20 5.62
C LEU A 93 -7.67 -17.68 5.47
N VAL A 94 -7.64 -17.22 4.23
CA VAL A 94 -7.70 -15.78 3.92
C VAL A 94 -8.87 -15.50 2.97
N MET A 95 -9.62 -14.43 3.25
CA MET A 95 -10.69 -13.90 2.39
C MET A 95 -10.38 -12.44 2.06
N THR A 96 -10.19 -12.14 0.79
CA THR A 96 -9.87 -10.80 0.29
C THR A 96 -10.13 -10.68 -1.20
N ASP A 97 -10.31 -9.46 -1.70
CA ASP A 97 -10.39 -9.14 -3.14
C ASP A 97 -9.03 -9.24 -3.85
N TRP A 98 -7.92 -9.36 -3.09
CA TRP A 98 -6.55 -9.31 -3.60
C TRP A 98 -5.82 -10.65 -3.39
N GLY A 99 -6.50 -11.76 -3.70
CA GLY A 99 -6.03 -13.12 -3.39
C GLY A 99 -4.67 -13.47 -3.99
N ASP A 100 -4.35 -13.00 -5.20
CA ASP A 100 -3.08 -13.25 -5.88
C ASP A 100 -1.83 -12.77 -5.12
N LEU A 101 -1.98 -11.84 -4.17
CA LEU A 101 -0.90 -11.40 -3.28
C LEU A 101 -0.48 -12.48 -2.27
N PHE A 102 -1.32 -13.48 -2.07
CA PHE A 102 -1.10 -14.58 -1.12
C PHE A 102 -0.69 -15.89 -1.80
N ASP A 103 -0.56 -15.91 -3.13
CA ASP A 103 -0.11 -17.09 -3.86
C ASP A 103 1.29 -17.51 -3.40
N HIS A 104 1.49 -18.81 -3.26
CA HIS A 104 2.73 -19.42 -2.77
C HIS A 104 3.15 -19.01 -1.35
N ASN A 105 2.29 -18.34 -0.59
CA ASN A 105 2.57 -17.98 0.80
C ASN A 105 2.42 -19.21 1.70
N PRO A 106 3.51 -19.69 2.36
CA PRO A 106 3.45 -20.88 3.21
C PRO A 106 2.60 -20.70 4.47
N ASP A 107 2.31 -19.45 4.86
CA ASP A 107 1.49 -19.12 6.02
C ASP A 107 -0.01 -19.09 5.67
N VAL A 108 -0.34 -19.29 4.39
CA VAL A 108 -1.71 -19.34 3.86
C VAL A 108 -2.03 -20.75 3.41
N ARG A 109 -3.06 -21.34 4.01
CA ARG A 109 -3.57 -22.65 3.63
C ARG A 109 -4.46 -22.62 2.41
N GLY A 110 -5.19 -21.53 2.24
CA GLY A 110 -6.11 -21.36 1.12
C GLY A 110 -6.83 -20.02 1.14
N LEU A 111 -7.32 -19.66 -0.04
CA LEU A 111 -8.14 -18.47 -0.26
C LEU A 111 -9.61 -18.89 -0.25
N LEU A 112 -10.43 -18.10 0.41
CA LEU A 112 -11.88 -18.28 0.42
C LEU A 112 -12.53 -17.33 -0.58
N PRO A 113 -13.54 -17.80 -1.33
CA PRO A 113 -14.33 -16.94 -2.18
C PRO A 113 -14.99 -15.82 -1.37
N VAL A 114 -14.99 -14.60 -1.91
CA VAL A 114 -15.57 -13.40 -1.26
C VAL A 114 -17.07 -13.55 -1.02
N GLU A 115 -17.75 -14.37 -1.84
CA GLU A 115 -19.18 -14.65 -1.73
C GLU A 115 -19.54 -15.58 -0.56
N VAL A 116 -18.56 -16.18 0.10
CA VAL A 116 -18.79 -17.09 1.23
C VAL A 116 -19.06 -16.29 2.49
N ARG A 117 -20.29 -16.26 2.97
CA ARG A 117 -20.71 -15.57 4.21
C ARG A 117 -20.25 -16.36 5.46
N LEU A 118 -18.96 -16.44 5.69
CA LEU A 118 -18.37 -17.23 6.77
C LEU A 118 -18.21 -16.55 8.12
N PRO A 119 -17.96 -15.25 8.25
CA PRO A 119 -17.72 -14.64 9.54
C PRO A 119 -18.74 -15.01 10.63
N PRO A 120 -20.08 -15.03 10.37
CA PRO A 120 -21.06 -15.41 11.38
C PRO A 120 -20.97 -16.87 11.80
N LEU A 121 -20.59 -17.76 10.89
CA LEU A 121 -20.51 -19.20 11.19
C LEU A 121 -19.25 -19.53 12.01
N LEU A 122 -18.11 -18.93 11.66
CA LEU A 122 -16.86 -19.10 12.40
C LEU A 122 -16.94 -18.47 13.79
N ALA A 123 -17.61 -17.33 13.94
CA ALA A 123 -17.88 -16.74 15.25
C ALA A 123 -18.71 -17.67 16.14
N ARG A 124 -19.67 -18.41 15.56
CA ARG A 124 -20.45 -19.43 16.27
C ARG A 124 -19.64 -20.66 16.67
N LEU A 125 -18.53 -20.94 15.99
CA LEU A 125 -17.61 -22.04 16.30
C LEU A 125 -16.55 -21.64 17.35
N GLY A 126 -16.66 -20.46 17.93
CA GLY A 126 -15.79 -19.99 19.02
C GLY A 126 -14.37 -19.57 18.58
N ARG A 127 -14.11 -19.42 17.28
CA ARG A 127 -12.86 -18.84 16.78
C ARG A 127 -13.09 -17.43 16.23
N PRO A 128 -12.34 -16.43 16.70
CA PRO A 128 -12.44 -15.09 16.15
C PRO A 128 -11.99 -15.10 14.69
N ALA A 129 -12.78 -14.48 13.82
CA ALA A 129 -12.33 -14.05 12.51
C ALA A 129 -11.50 -12.78 12.71
N PHE A 130 -10.24 -12.79 12.31
CA PHE A 130 -9.36 -11.65 12.48
C PHE A 130 -9.51 -10.68 11.31
N HIS A 131 -9.72 -9.41 11.65
CA HIS A 131 -9.70 -8.30 10.72
C HIS A 131 -8.54 -7.37 11.12
N PRO A 132 -7.36 -7.51 10.49
CA PRO A 132 -6.15 -6.78 10.90
C PRO A 132 -6.18 -5.31 10.48
N TYR A 133 -7.29 -4.62 10.76
CA TYR A 133 -7.48 -3.22 10.43
C TYR A 133 -6.82 -2.34 11.50
N TYR A 134 -5.91 -1.49 11.09
CA TYR A 134 -5.13 -0.63 11.98
C TYR A 134 -5.71 0.78 12.11
N ALA A 135 -6.45 1.23 11.09
CA ALA A 135 -6.97 2.59 11.06
C ALA A 135 -8.08 2.77 12.09
N LEU A 136 -8.03 3.91 12.74
CA LEU A 136 -9.10 4.40 13.58
C LEU A 136 -10.14 5.11 12.71
N ASP A 137 -11.26 5.50 13.28
CA ASP A 137 -12.37 6.13 12.57
C ASP A 137 -11.90 7.35 11.76
N TYR A 138 -12.32 7.40 10.50
CA TYR A 138 -12.07 8.55 9.64
C TYR A 138 -12.88 9.74 10.10
N ASP A 139 -12.22 10.89 10.23
CA ASP A 139 -12.84 12.17 10.52
C ASP A 139 -13.14 12.93 9.21
N PRO A 140 -14.40 12.94 8.75
CA PRO A 140 -14.77 13.59 7.49
C PRO A 140 -14.73 15.12 7.57
N VAL A 141 -14.82 15.69 8.77
CA VAL A 141 -14.76 17.15 8.97
C VAL A 141 -13.37 17.69 8.67
N HIS A 142 -12.36 16.96 9.09
CA HIS A 142 -10.96 17.35 8.91
C HIS A 142 -10.26 16.55 7.80
N ASP A 143 -10.99 15.71 7.06
CA ASP A 143 -10.46 14.87 5.96
C ASP A 143 -9.25 14.03 6.38
N ARG A 144 -9.28 13.43 7.56
CA ARG A 144 -8.11 12.71 8.11
C ARG A 144 -8.46 11.43 8.85
N HIS A 145 -7.49 10.52 8.91
CA HIS A 145 -7.45 9.45 9.89
C HIS A 145 -6.61 9.87 11.09
N PRO A 146 -6.92 9.41 12.30
CA PRO A 146 -5.99 9.51 13.42
C PRO A 146 -4.68 8.81 13.09
N ALA A 147 -3.56 9.44 13.48
CA ALA A 147 -2.25 8.84 13.30
C ALA A 147 -2.12 7.57 14.14
N PRO A 148 -1.63 6.44 13.58
CA PRO A 148 -1.31 5.29 14.41
C PRO A 148 -0.17 5.63 15.38
N PRO A 149 -0.24 5.15 16.64
CA PRO A 149 0.74 5.52 17.67
C PRO A 149 2.12 4.89 17.44
N TYR A 150 2.21 3.86 16.61
CA TYR A 150 3.43 3.10 16.28
C TYR A 150 3.27 2.44 14.89
N PRO A 151 4.26 1.65 14.41
CA PRO A 151 4.21 1.09 13.06
C PRO A 151 2.91 0.34 12.77
N ILE A 152 2.33 0.60 11.60
CA ILE A 152 1.05 0.02 11.14
C ILE A 152 1.07 -1.51 11.24
N ILE A 153 2.17 -2.16 10.80
CA ILE A 153 2.31 -3.63 10.88
C ILE A 153 2.21 -4.10 12.34
N ALA A 154 2.88 -3.41 13.27
CA ALA A 154 2.82 -3.76 14.69
C ALA A 154 1.39 -3.62 15.22
N ARG A 155 0.68 -2.53 14.85
CA ARG A 155 -0.72 -2.34 15.22
C ARG A 155 -1.64 -3.44 14.68
N MET A 156 -1.44 -3.84 13.42
CA MET A 156 -2.18 -4.96 12.83
C MET A 156 -1.92 -6.28 13.56
N CYS A 157 -0.67 -6.52 13.94
CA CYS A 157 -0.27 -7.67 14.74
C CYS A 157 -0.96 -7.66 16.12
N GLU A 158 -0.94 -6.53 16.82
CA GLU A 158 -1.59 -6.36 18.12
C GLU A 158 -3.10 -6.61 18.05
N VAL A 159 -3.80 -6.04 17.08
CA VAL A 159 -5.24 -6.27 16.84
C VAL A 159 -5.55 -7.75 16.62
N CYS A 160 -4.61 -8.51 16.07
CA CYS A 160 -4.72 -9.95 15.88
C CYS A 160 -4.19 -10.78 17.07
N GLY A 161 -3.96 -10.16 18.23
CA GLY A 161 -3.53 -10.86 19.46
C GLY A 161 -2.06 -11.29 19.45
N VAL A 162 -1.22 -10.70 18.61
CA VAL A 162 0.24 -10.89 18.65
C VAL A 162 0.85 -10.00 19.72
N SER A 163 1.77 -10.53 20.50
CA SER A 163 2.54 -9.79 21.49
C SER A 163 4.05 -10.08 21.36
N GLY A 164 4.88 -9.25 22.01
CA GLY A 164 6.33 -9.35 21.94
C GLY A 164 6.92 -8.79 20.64
N PRO A 165 8.13 -9.20 20.23
CA PRO A 165 8.80 -8.65 19.06
C PRO A 165 8.10 -9.07 17.76
N VAL A 166 7.91 -8.12 16.84
CA VAL A 166 7.33 -8.31 15.51
C VAL A 166 8.22 -7.63 14.46
N SER A 167 8.41 -8.28 13.33
CA SER A 167 9.20 -7.75 12.22
C SER A 167 8.37 -6.76 11.40
N ILE A 168 8.90 -5.56 11.16
CA ILE A 168 8.24 -4.53 10.35
C ILE A 168 8.56 -4.80 8.87
N ARG A 169 7.91 -5.83 8.34
CA ARG A 169 8.13 -6.28 6.96
C ARG A 169 6.93 -7.07 6.43
N PRO A 170 6.39 -6.75 5.24
CA PRO A 170 5.46 -7.62 4.52
C PRO A 170 6.19 -8.72 3.75
N TYR A 171 5.45 -9.73 3.30
CA TYR A 171 6.00 -10.90 2.61
C TYR A 171 5.24 -11.19 1.32
N LEU A 172 5.99 -11.45 0.24
CA LEU A 172 5.47 -11.90 -1.04
C LEU A 172 6.39 -12.99 -1.59
N PHE A 173 5.81 -14.09 -2.01
CA PHE A 173 6.55 -15.27 -2.46
C PHE A 173 6.41 -15.41 -3.97
N LEU A 174 7.45 -15.02 -4.69
CA LEU A 174 7.55 -15.18 -6.14
C LEU A 174 8.21 -16.51 -6.46
N THR A 175 7.72 -17.18 -7.50
CA THR A 175 8.39 -18.31 -8.11
C THR A 175 9.65 -17.85 -8.86
N GLU A 176 10.59 -18.76 -9.11
CA GLU A 176 11.79 -18.43 -9.88
C GLU A 176 11.44 -18.03 -11.33
N ALA A 177 10.40 -18.63 -11.93
CA ALA A 177 9.91 -18.25 -13.25
C ALA A 177 9.39 -16.79 -13.27
N GLU A 178 8.66 -16.36 -12.24
CA GLU A 178 8.21 -14.96 -12.14
C GLU A 178 9.40 -14.00 -12.00
N LYS A 179 10.38 -14.31 -11.14
CA LYS A 179 11.59 -13.50 -10.95
C LYS A 179 12.41 -13.36 -12.24
N GLN A 180 12.55 -14.46 -13.02
CA GLN A 180 13.28 -14.43 -14.30
C GLN A 180 12.66 -13.45 -15.29
N ASN A 181 11.33 -13.27 -15.26
CA ASN A 181 10.60 -12.34 -16.11
C ASN A 181 10.60 -10.90 -15.59
N GLY A 182 11.25 -10.63 -14.46
CA GLY A 182 11.24 -9.29 -13.84
C GLY A 182 12.20 -8.28 -14.49
N LEU A 183 13.27 -8.71 -15.13
CA LEU A 183 14.23 -7.81 -15.78
C LEU A 183 13.72 -7.42 -17.17
N ARG A 184 13.44 -6.16 -17.39
CA ARG A 184 12.92 -5.58 -18.64
C ARG A 184 13.98 -4.79 -19.41
N VAL A 185 14.91 -4.18 -18.68
CA VAL A 185 15.99 -3.34 -19.20
C VAL A 185 17.27 -3.55 -18.35
N PRO A 186 18.49 -3.30 -18.89
CA PRO A 186 19.74 -3.71 -18.23
C PRO A 186 19.98 -3.09 -16.85
N ARG A 187 19.95 -1.74 -16.74
CA ARG A 187 20.22 -0.99 -15.49
C ARG A 187 18.90 -0.52 -14.89
N GLN A 188 18.01 -1.47 -14.65
CA GLN A 188 16.62 -1.22 -14.32
C GLN A 188 16.46 -0.48 -13.00
N VAL A 189 15.78 0.66 -13.04
CA VAL A 189 15.21 1.36 -11.89
C VAL A 189 13.71 1.45 -12.09
N ALA A 190 12.93 0.89 -11.17
CA ALA A 190 11.48 1.02 -11.20
C ALA A 190 11.06 2.38 -10.67
N ILE A 191 10.04 2.99 -11.30
CA ILE A 191 9.52 4.30 -10.88
C ILE A 191 8.00 4.32 -10.98
N MET A 192 7.35 5.01 -10.01
CA MET A 192 5.91 5.29 -10.05
C MET A 192 5.68 6.77 -9.81
N SER A 193 5.04 7.46 -10.77
CA SER A 193 4.89 8.91 -10.75
C SER A 193 3.65 9.42 -10.00
N SER A 194 2.77 8.54 -9.57
CA SER A 194 1.51 8.93 -8.94
C SER A 194 0.77 7.72 -8.36
N GLY A 195 -0.25 7.96 -7.54
CA GLY A 195 -1.21 6.98 -7.04
C GLY A 195 -2.64 7.45 -7.30
N MET A 196 -2.88 8.15 -8.40
CA MET A 196 -4.18 8.74 -8.74
C MET A 196 -5.28 7.71 -9.03
N SER A 197 -4.93 6.46 -9.24
CA SER A 197 -5.90 5.37 -9.38
C SER A 197 -6.57 4.93 -8.07
N ALA A 198 -6.07 5.39 -6.92
CA ALA A 198 -6.74 5.15 -5.64
C ALA A 198 -8.09 5.86 -5.59
N HIS A 199 -9.10 5.22 -5.00
CA HIS A 199 -10.42 5.80 -4.80
C HIS A 199 -10.77 5.80 -3.30
N PRO A 200 -10.84 6.99 -2.68
CA PRO A 200 -10.48 8.32 -3.20
C PRO A 200 -8.97 8.46 -3.43
N PRO A 201 -8.54 9.32 -4.35
CA PRO A 201 -7.12 9.61 -4.52
C PRO A 201 -6.60 10.34 -3.27
N PHE A 202 -5.36 10.04 -2.87
CA PHE A 202 -4.72 10.70 -1.73
C PHE A 202 -3.76 11.78 -2.25
N LEU A 203 -4.29 12.98 -2.51
CA LEU A 203 -3.50 14.09 -3.10
C LEU A 203 -2.32 14.51 -2.21
N ASN A 204 -2.43 14.34 -0.90
CA ASN A 204 -1.36 14.68 0.04
C ASN A 204 -0.21 13.67 0.07
N LYS A 205 -0.29 12.59 -0.73
CA LYS A 205 0.82 11.67 -1.02
C LYS A 205 1.45 11.91 -2.39
N GLN A 206 0.84 12.77 -3.24
CA GLN A 206 1.27 12.95 -4.63
C GLN A 206 2.39 13.98 -4.74
N TRP A 207 3.58 13.53 -5.06
CA TRP A 207 4.65 14.45 -5.47
C TRP A 207 4.40 14.93 -6.90
N PHE A 208 5.15 15.94 -7.35
CA PHE A 208 4.88 16.62 -8.61
C PHE A 208 5.36 15.80 -9.82
N PRO A 209 4.50 15.58 -10.83
CA PRO A 209 4.86 14.76 -12.01
C PRO A 209 6.04 15.32 -12.81
N ASP A 210 6.16 16.63 -12.91
CA ASP A 210 7.27 17.32 -13.57
C ASP A 210 8.60 17.04 -12.86
N ARG A 211 8.61 16.89 -11.54
CA ARG A 211 9.81 16.54 -10.76
C ARG A 211 10.19 15.08 -10.96
N TYR A 212 9.21 14.14 -11.04
CA TYR A 212 9.51 12.76 -11.45
C TYR A 212 10.11 12.72 -12.85
N GLN A 213 9.57 13.51 -13.79
CA GLN A 213 10.11 13.63 -15.14
C GLN A 213 11.55 14.19 -15.12
N ALA A 214 11.82 15.17 -14.28
CA ALA A 214 13.16 15.74 -14.13
C ALA A 214 14.17 14.72 -13.60
N VAL A 215 13.78 13.85 -12.65
CA VAL A 215 14.63 12.75 -12.17
C VAL A 215 14.98 11.80 -13.32
N VAL A 216 13.98 11.36 -14.10
CA VAL A 216 14.21 10.47 -15.26
C VAL A 216 15.13 11.13 -16.25
N THR A 217 14.89 12.40 -16.59
CA THR A 217 15.68 13.14 -17.58
C THR A 217 17.14 13.33 -17.13
N ALA A 218 17.35 13.67 -15.86
CA ALA A 218 18.70 13.91 -15.32
C ALA A 218 19.55 12.63 -15.27
N LEU A 219 18.91 11.46 -15.16
CA LEU A 219 19.61 10.18 -15.02
C LEU A 219 19.55 9.30 -16.28
N GLN A 220 19.06 9.86 -17.41
CA GLN A 220 19.16 9.20 -18.71
C GLN A 220 20.63 8.87 -19.04
N GLY A 221 20.85 7.65 -19.55
CA GLY A 221 22.20 7.15 -19.81
C GLY A 221 22.91 6.55 -18.60
N THR A 222 22.51 6.89 -17.36
CA THR A 222 22.99 6.24 -16.14
C THR A 222 22.12 5.04 -15.76
N TYR A 223 20.81 5.19 -15.76
CA TYR A 223 19.84 4.15 -15.46
C TYR A 223 18.80 4.01 -16.56
N ASP A 224 18.18 2.84 -16.62
CA ASP A 224 17.09 2.53 -17.53
C ASP A 224 15.80 2.43 -16.69
N PHE A 225 14.93 3.43 -16.83
CA PHE A 225 13.72 3.52 -16.02
C PHE A 225 12.59 2.65 -16.57
N VAL A 226 11.87 1.97 -15.67
CA VAL A 226 10.64 1.23 -15.95
C VAL A 226 9.51 1.83 -15.14
N GLN A 227 8.53 2.42 -15.80
CA GLN A 227 7.40 3.05 -15.14
C GLN A 227 6.30 2.04 -14.86
N LEU A 228 6.05 1.80 -13.56
CA LEU A 228 4.91 1.03 -13.04
C LEU A 228 3.75 1.98 -12.66
N GLY A 229 2.58 1.42 -12.44
CA GLY A 229 1.42 2.16 -11.96
C GLY A 229 0.18 1.97 -12.82
N SER A 230 -0.76 2.89 -12.70
CA SER A 230 -2.03 2.91 -13.43
C SER A 230 -1.90 3.64 -14.77
N PRO A 231 -2.73 3.33 -15.76
CA PRO A 231 -2.81 4.13 -17.00
C PRO A 231 -3.15 5.62 -16.76
N ALA A 232 -3.81 5.92 -15.63
CA ALA A 232 -4.15 7.29 -15.24
C ALA A 232 -2.96 8.09 -14.69
N ASP A 233 -1.87 7.42 -14.31
CA ASP A 233 -0.68 8.09 -13.79
C ASP A 233 0.02 8.87 -14.93
N PRO A 234 0.62 10.04 -14.65
CA PRO A 234 1.36 10.80 -15.65
C PRO A 234 2.50 9.99 -16.29
N LEU A 235 2.53 9.96 -17.63
CA LEU A 235 3.61 9.29 -18.37
C LEU A 235 4.94 10.01 -18.18
N LEU A 236 5.98 9.25 -17.88
CA LEU A 236 7.35 9.72 -17.83
C LEU A 236 8.08 9.41 -19.15
N LYS A 237 8.44 10.46 -19.90
CA LYS A 237 9.18 10.32 -21.15
C LYS A 237 10.58 9.79 -20.85
N GLY A 238 11.04 8.81 -21.64
CA GLY A 238 12.35 8.16 -21.46
C GLY A 238 12.34 6.95 -20.53
N ALA A 239 11.21 6.63 -19.91
CA ALA A 239 10.99 5.37 -19.19
C ALA A 239 10.25 4.35 -20.08
N LEU A 240 10.52 3.06 -19.89
CA LEU A 240 9.71 1.99 -20.45
C LEU A 240 8.33 2.01 -19.78
N ASP A 241 7.30 2.32 -20.53
CA ASP A 241 5.92 2.44 -20.01
C ASP A 241 5.26 1.08 -19.80
N LEU A 242 5.11 0.68 -18.56
CA LEU A 242 4.37 -0.52 -18.13
C LEU A 242 3.13 -0.18 -17.27
N ARG A 243 2.67 1.06 -17.24
CA ARG A 243 1.46 1.48 -16.54
C ARG A 243 0.24 0.71 -17.04
N GLY A 244 -0.47 0.03 -16.12
CA GLY A 244 -1.64 -0.79 -16.45
C GLY A 244 -1.36 -2.02 -17.31
N ARG A 245 -0.08 -2.36 -17.55
CA ARG A 245 0.34 -3.49 -18.38
C ARG A 245 0.94 -4.63 -17.59
N THR A 246 0.95 -4.55 -16.29
CA THR A 246 1.47 -5.57 -15.38
C THR A 246 0.42 -5.94 -14.34
N SER A 247 0.33 -7.21 -14.04
CA SER A 247 -0.33 -7.69 -12.83
C SER A 247 0.47 -7.25 -11.59
N ARG A 248 -0.12 -7.40 -10.42
CA ARG A 248 0.55 -7.12 -9.13
C ARG A 248 1.80 -7.97 -8.95
N ARG A 249 1.73 -9.26 -9.31
CA ARG A 249 2.86 -10.19 -9.21
C ARG A 249 3.95 -9.90 -10.23
N GLU A 250 3.60 -9.51 -11.46
CA GLU A 250 4.58 -9.04 -12.46
C GLU A 250 5.26 -7.74 -12.01
N SER A 251 4.51 -6.80 -11.41
CA SER A 251 5.10 -5.61 -10.80
C SER A 251 6.10 -5.97 -9.69
N ALA A 252 5.76 -6.94 -8.85
CA ALA A 252 6.66 -7.46 -7.81
C ALA A 252 7.90 -8.12 -8.41
N ALA A 253 7.75 -8.89 -9.49
CA ALA A 253 8.88 -9.49 -10.20
C ALA A 253 9.81 -8.42 -10.80
N ILE A 254 9.26 -7.37 -11.39
CA ILE A 254 10.04 -6.21 -11.90
C ILE A 254 10.81 -5.55 -10.75
N LEU A 255 10.16 -5.28 -9.63
CA LEU A 255 10.79 -4.71 -8.44
C LEU A 255 11.93 -5.60 -7.93
N SER A 256 11.73 -6.93 -7.87
CA SER A 256 12.74 -7.88 -7.40
C SER A 256 14.02 -7.92 -8.27
N ARG A 257 13.96 -7.39 -9.47
CA ARG A 257 15.08 -7.32 -10.44
C ARG A 257 15.54 -5.88 -10.71
N SER A 258 14.97 -4.91 -10.01
CA SER A 258 15.38 -3.51 -10.12
C SER A 258 16.52 -3.19 -9.15
N LEU A 259 17.43 -2.32 -9.58
CA LEU A 259 18.50 -1.76 -8.74
C LEU A 259 17.91 -0.96 -7.59
N ALA A 260 16.82 -0.22 -7.86
CA ALA A 260 16.06 0.51 -6.86
C ALA A 260 14.64 0.81 -7.36
N PHE A 261 13.79 1.25 -6.44
CA PHE A 261 12.46 1.78 -6.71
C PHE A 261 12.36 3.25 -6.26
N VAL A 262 11.74 4.09 -7.08
CA VAL A 262 11.40 5.48 -6.72
C VAL A 262 9.89 5.65 -6.78
N GLY A 263 9.29 6.07 -5.69
CA GLY A 263 7.83 6.26 -5.65
C GLY A 263 7.37 6.95 -4.37
N GLN A 264 6.05 6.92 -4.18
CA GLN A 264 5.41 7.47 -2.99
C GLN A 264 4.96 6.36 -2.03
N VAL A 265 4.49 6.79 -0.85
CA VAL A 265 3.87 5.89 0.13
C VAL A 265 2.65 5.20 -0.46
N GLY A 266 2.64 3.87 -0.46
CA GLY A 266 1.55 3.08 -0.99
C GLY A 266 1.94 1.62 -1.29
N PHE A 267 1.09 0.93 -2.06
CA PHE A 267 1.22 -0.49 -2.32
C PHE A 267 2.61 -0.90 -2.83
N LEU A 268 3.14 -0.23 -3.88
CA LEU A 268 4.43 -0.61 -4.46
C LEU A 268 5.61 -0.42 -3.49
N MET A 269 5.56 0.53 -2.55
CA MET A 269 6.53 0.64 -1.47
C MET A 269 6.57 -0.64 -0.62
N HIS A 270 5.41 -1.15 -0.26
CA HIS A 270 5.30 -2.37 0.53
C HIS A 270 5.76 -3.60 -0.26
N VAL A 271 5.42 -3.67 -1.55
CA VAL A 271 5.88 -4.75 -2.45
C VAL A 271 7.40 -4.69 -2.62
N ALA A 272 7.98 -3.52 -2.86
CA ALA A 272 9.42 -3.34 -2.97
C ALA A 272 10.14 -3.87 -1.72
N ARG A 273 9.61 -3.56 -0.53
CA ARG A 273 10.15 -4.10 0.72
C ARG A 273 10.04 -5.63 0.81
N ALA A 274 8.92 -6.19 0.38
CA ALA A 274 8.70 -7.64 0.42
C ALA A 274 9.67 -8.42 -0.48
N VAL A 275 10.06 -7.83 -1.62
CA VAL A 275 10.97 -8.45 -2.60
C VAL A 275 12.42 -7.95 -2.50
N GLU A 276 12.80 -7.29 -1.40
CA GLU A 276 14.15 -6.77 -1.12
C GLU A 276 14.67 -5.77 -2.18
N CYS A 277 13.79 -4.91 -2.72
CA CYS A 277 14.16 -3.84 -3.63
C CYS A 277 14.50 -2.57 -2.83
N PRO A 278 15.75 -2.06 -2.84
CA PRO A 278 16.10 -0.77 -2.24
C PRO A 278 15.21 0.33 -2.77
N SER A 279 14.77 1.27 -1.92
CA SER A 279 13.72 2.21 -2.35
C SER A 279 13.92 3.63 -1.84
N VAL A 280 13.61 4.60 -2.71
CA VAL A 280 13.44 6.00 -2.37
C VAL A 280 11.94 6.28 -2.31
N ILE A 281 11.45 6.61 -1.13
CA ILE A 281 10.02 6.82 -0.89
C ILE A 281 9.76 8.27 -0.53
N ILE A 282 8.95 8.94 -1.34
CA ILE A 282 8.56 10.33 -1.14
C ILE A 282 7.34 10.36 -0.21
N TYR A 283 7.57 10.84 1.02
CA TYR A 283 6.57 10.92 2.07
C TYR A 283 5.83 12.26 2.09
N GLY A 284 6.53 13.35 1.79
CA GLY A 284 6.02 14.67 2.13
C GLY A 284 5.83 14.83 3.64
N GLY A 285 4.61 15.17 4.08
CA GLY A 285 4.28 15.36 5.48
C GLY A 285 2.94 14.73 5.90
N ARG A 286 2.35 13.86 5.06
CA ARG A 286 1.07 13.25 5.42
C ARG A 286 1.23 12.18 6.50
N GLU A 287 2.15 11.25 6.30
CA GLU A 287 2.47 10.17 7.23
C GLU A 287 3.91 10.34 7.72
N HIS A 288 4.20 9.85 8.91
CA HIS A 288 5.58 9.78 9.37
C HIS A 288 6.21 8.42 9.00
N PRO A 289 7.48 8.38 8.53
CA PRO A 289 8.14 7.12 8.16
C PRO A 289 8.16 6.07 9.27
N SER A 290 8.20 6.46 10.54
CA SER A 290 8.12 5.51 11.65
C SER A 290 6.77 4.80 11.79
N GLN A 291 5.73 5.27 11.09
CA GLN A 291 4.39 4.69 11.13
C GLN A 291 4.15 3.69 10.00
N SER A 292 4.59 4.01 8.78
CA SER A 292 4.31 3.20 7.58
C SER A 292 5.56 2.83 6.78
N GLY A 293 6.74 3.35 7.13
CA GLY A 293 7.98 3.17 6.39
C GLY A 293 8.79 1.96 6.80
N TYR A 294 9.95 1.86 6.18
CA TYR A 294 10.95 0.82 6.46
C TYR A 294 12.31 1.48 6.62
N VAL A 295 13.08 1.02 7.60
CA VAL A 295 14.43 1.58 7.92
C VAL A 295 15.44 1.40 6.79
N CYS A 296 15.20 0.45 5.89
CA CYS A 296 16.06 0.21 4.72
C CYS A 296 15.83 1.19 3.57
N ASN A 297 14.75 1.98 3.61
CA ASN A 297 14.43 2.93 2.56
C ASN A 297 15.05 4.31 2.83
N GLU A 298 15.36 5.05 1.78
CA GLU A 298 15.51 6.50 1.85
C GLU A 298 14.11 7.14 1.89
N ASN A 299 13.63 7.44 3.10
CA ASN A 299 12.31 8.03 3.32
C ASN A 299 12.40 9.55 3.29
N LEU A 300 12.04 10.17 2.19
CA LEU A 300 12.07 11.63 2.02
C LEU A 300 10.85 12.26 2.71
N TYR A 301 11.03 12.59 3.97
CA TYR A 301 10.04 13.21 4.84
C TYR A 301 10.38 14.66 5.12
N SER A 302 9.37 15.53 5.15
CA SER A 302 9.53 16.95 5.45
C SER A 302 8.83 17.30 6.77
N PRO A 303 9.57 17.62 7.83
CA PRO A 303 9.04 17.91 9.16
C PRO A 303 8.48 19.34 9.27
N VAL A 304 7.54 19.71 8.41
CA VAL A 304 6.85 21.00 8.50
C VAL A 304 5.90 21.03 9.71
N PRO A 305 5.49 22.22 10.23
CA PRO A 305 4.72 22.33 11.48
C PRO A 305 3.39 21.56 11.50
N CYS A 306 2.77 21.31 10.33
CA CYS A 306 1.53 20.52 10.22
C CYS A 306 1.77 19.02 10.01
N ALA A 307 3.02 18.55 9.93
CA ALA A 307 3.33 17.14 9.69
C ALA A 307 3.57 16.38 11.01
N PRO A 308 3.13 15.10 11.10
CA PRO A 308 2.31 14.38 10.14
C PRO A 308 0.81 14.75 10.24
N CYS A 309 0.20 15.13 9.11
CA CYS A 309 -1.19 15.63 9.14
C CYS A 309 -2.25 14.54 9.01
N TRP A 310 -1.95 13.41 8.42
CA TRP A 310 -2.88 12.30 8.12
C TRP A 310 -4.10 12.69 7.27
N GLN A 311 -4.10 13.92 6.70
CA GLN A 311 -5.15 14.38 5.79
C GLN A 311 -5.02 13.71 4.42
N GLN A 312 -6.15 13.38 3.79
CA GLN A 312 -6.15 12.71 2.50
C GLN A 312 -5.93 13.67 1.33
N ASN A 313 -6.76 14.69 1.22
CA ASN A 313 -6.80 15.58 0.06
C ASN A 313 -6.76 17.07 0.45
N ARG A 314 -7.31 17.42 1.60
CA ARG A 314 -7.32 18.81 2.10
C ARG A 314 -5.91 19.21 2.54
N CYS A 315 -5.49 20.40 2.14
CA CYS A 315 -4.24 21.00 2.60
C CYS A 315 -4.34 22.54 2.54
N ASP A 316 -4.32 23.18 3.69
CA ASP A 316 -4.40 24.64 3.81
C ASP A 316 -3.02 25.32 3.62
N PHE A 317 -1.94 24.51 3.44
CA PHE A 317 -0.54 24.98 3.37
C PHE A 317 0.10 24.72 2.00
N GLY A 318 -0.68 24.57 0.91
CA GLY A 318 -0.16 24.38 -0.45
C GLY A 318 0.76 23.17 -0.66
N ARG A 319 0.66 22.16 0.21
CA ARG A 319 1.55 20.97 0.21
C ARG A 319 3.03 21.32 0.32
N MET A 320 3.38 22.34 1.10
CA MET A 320 4.76 22.77 1.33
C MET A 320 5.70 21.63 1.73
N CYS A 321 5.19 20.60 2.39
CA CYS A 321 5.97 19.41 2.75
C CYS A 321 6.42 18.60 1.53
N LEU A 322 5.60 18.49 0.48
CA LEU A 322 5.98 17.86 -0.79
C LEU A 322 6.83 18.79 -1.63
N ASP A 323 6.56 20.10 -1.58
CA ASP A 323 7.30 21.10 -2.32
C ASP A 323 8.76 21.21 -1.87
N SER A 324 9.04 21.05 -0.58
CA SER A 324 10.39 21.07 -0.02
C SER A 324 11.28 19.89 -0.47
N ILE A 325 10.70 18.81 -0.97
CA ILE A 325 11.45 17.68 -1.51
C ILE A 325 11.82 17.98 -2.96
N THR A 326 13.10 18.25 -3.18
CA THR A 326 13.63 18.66 -4.48
C THR A 326 14.11 17.48 -5.32
N VAL A 327 14.28 17.70 -6.63
CA VAL A 327 14.84 16.69 -7.56
C VAL A 327 16.25 16.23 -7.13
N PRO A 328 17.19 17.10 -6.73
CA PRO A 328 18.47 16.65 -6.18
C PRO A 328 18.35 15.73 -4.98
N HIS A 329 17.45 16.00 -4.03
CA HIS A 329 17.21 15.11 -2.88
C HIS A 329 16.87 13.68 -3.33
N VAL A 330 16.01 13.54 -4.35
CA VAL A 330 15.61 12.22 -4.88
C VAL A 330 16.76 11.55 -5.63
N ILE A 331 17.54 12.29 -6.41
CA ILE A 331 18.69 11.76 -7.16
C ILE A 331 19.77 11.26 -6.20
N ASP A 332 20.14 12.04 -5.19
CA ASP A 332 21.14 11.64 -4.19
C ASP A 332 20.69 10.41 -3.40
N ALA A 333 19.42 10.37 -2.99
CA ALA A 333 18.82 9.22 -2.34
C ALA A 333 18.83 7.97 -3.24
N LEU A 334 18.53 8.13 -4.53
CA LEU A 334 18.56 7.04 -5.49
C LEU A 334 19.96 6.45 -5.66
N HIS A 335 20.98 7.27 -5.77
CA HIS A 335 22.37 6.80 -5.85
C HIS A 335 22.76 5.98 -4.61
N ARG A 336 22.36 6.42 -3.41
CA ARG A 336 22.60 5.64 -2.18
C ARG A 336 21.86 4.31 -2.18
N GLN A 337 20.59 4.27 -2.63
CA GLN A 337 19.79 3.05 -2.67
C GLN A 337 20.31 2.06 -3.73
N VAL A 338 20.71 2.54 -4.90
CA VAL A 338 21.29 1.68 -5.94
C VAL A 338 22.57 0.99 -5.45
N ALA A 339 23.37 1.63 -4.59
CA ALA A 339 24.55 1.02 -3.99
C ALA A 339 24.22 -0.18 -3.07
N LEU A 340 22.97 -0.32 -2.61
CA LEU A 340 22.50 -1.44 -1.80
C LEU A 340 21.91 -2.59 -2.64
N ALA A 341 21.84 -2.44 -3.97
CA ALA A 341 21.26 -3.46 -4.84
C ALA A 341 21.96 -4.82 -4.66
N GLY A 342 21.16 -5.86 -4.48
CA GLY A 342 21.66 -7.22 -4.26
C GLY A 342 22.19 -7.51 -2.86
N THR A 343 22.11 -6.56 -1.92
CA THR A 343 22.44 -6.79 -0.50
C THR A 343 21.19 -7.16 0.30
N ALA A 344 21.38 -7.84 1.43
CA ALA A 344 20.29 -8.06 2.38
C ALA A 344 19.92 -6.74 3.06
N LEU A 345 18.66 -6.36 2.97
CA LEU A 345 18.16 -5.11 3.55
C LEU A 345 17.84 -5.27 5.03
N PRO A 346 18.21 -4.31 5.90
CA PRO A 346 17.89 -4.36 7.32
C PRO A 346 16.37 -4.39 7.58
N THR A 347 15.98 -5.15 8.59
CA THR A 347 14.58 -5.24 9.05
C THR A 347 14.48 -4.71 10.46
N GLU A 348 13.59 -3.75 10.66
CA GLU A 348 13.25 -3.24 11.98
C GLU A 348 12.36 -4.24 12.73
N THR A 349 12.56 -4.31 14.05
CA THR A 349 11.72 -5.05 14.96
C THR A 349 11.04 -4.08 15.92
N TYR A 350 9.75 -4.22 16.11
CA TYR A 350 8.98 -3.47 17.11
C TYR A 350 8.50 -4.43 18.20
N THR A 351 8.60 -4.03 19.47
CA THR A 351 8.18 -4.88 20.59
C THR A 351 6.81 -4.42 21.10
N LEU A 352 5.80 -5.24 20.86
CA LEU A 352 4.46 -5.07 21.42
C LEU A 352 4.45 -5.43 22.91
N ALA A 353 3.59 -4.75 23.68
CA ALA A 353 3.37 -5.09 25.08
C ALA A 353 2.90 -6.55 25.23
N PRO A 354 3.18 -7.20 26.38
CA PRO A 354 2.54 -8.46 26.71
C PRO A 354 1.01 -8.32 26.72
N ALA A 355 0.32 -9.35 26.23
CA ALA A 355 -1.15 -9.40 26.16
C ALA A 355 -1.75 -9.56 27.56
#